data_68a5a296852eddc9c19c2a4ef65c037b
#
_entry.id   68a5a296852eddc9c19c2a4ef65c037b
#
_cell.length_a   1.000
_cell.length_b   1.000
_cell.length_c   1.000
_cell.angle_alpha   90.00
_cell.angle_beta   90.00
_cell.angle_gamma   90.00
#
_symmetry.space_group_name_H-M   'P 1'
#
loop_
_entity.id
_entity.type
_entity.pdbx_description
1 polymer ?
#
loop_
_entity_poly.entity_id
_entity_poly.type
_entity_poly.pdbx_seq_one_letter_code
_entity_poly.pdbx_strand_id
1 'polypeptide(L)'
;AISVMGEFYARSVYPVISLCLSSFSRLFPFAIGDLFIFLSIIGVIAYPIYGRIKKQPWKKIVLRDGEYLLWIYVWFYLAWGLNYSQKNFYERTHIPYVAYTPDKFKAFVEEYIRHLNNSYVPITGIDKNRVCKEAVKGYKQISDTLGIHRPPYDSPRAKTMLFTPVSYTHLRAH
;
A
#
# COMPACT_ATOMS: atom_id res chain seq x y z
N ALA A 1 2.80 -23.11 -10.41
CA ALA A 1 2.32 -23.42 -9.03
C ALA A 1 2.33 -22.15 -8.14
N ILE A 2 3.41 -21.39 -8.11
CA ILE A 2 3.54 -20.20 -7.22
C ILE A 2 2.51 -19.12 -7.54
N SER A 3 2.29 -18.82 -8.81
CA SER A 3 1.31 -17.79 -9.23
C SER A 3 -0.15 -18.19 -8.90
N VAL A 4 -0.47 -19.47 -8.90
CA VAL A 4 -1.81 -19.95 -8.51
C VAL A 4 -2.03 -19.76 -7.00
N MET A 5 -1.03 -20.05 -6.19
CA MET A 5 -1.09 -19.81 -4.73
C MET A 5 -1.16 -18.33 -4.42
N GLY A 6 -0.40 -17.48 -5.15
CA GLY A 6 -0.45 -16.03 -5.00
C GLY A 6 -1.82 -15.47 -5.35
N GLU A 7 -2.43 -15.95 -6.42
CA GLU A 7 -3.78 -15.52 -6.82
C GLU A 7 -4.85 -15.96 -5.80
N PHE A 8 -4.78 -17.19 -5.30
CA PHE A 8 -5.66 -17.67 -4.23
C PHE A 8 -5.51 -16.83 -2.97
N TYR A 9 -4.27 -16.59 -2.53
CA TYR A 9 -4.01 -15.74 -1.38
C TYR A 9 -4.61 -14.33 -1.57
N ALA A 10 -4.34 -13.70 -2.70
CA ALA A 10 -4.79 -12.34 -2.98
C ALA A 10 -6.30 -12.18 -3.06
N ARG A 11 -7.01 -13.20 -3.55
CA ARG A 11 -8.48 -13.15 -3.72
C ARG A 11 -9.26 -13.65 -2.51
N SER A 12 -8.70 -14.58 -1.75
CA SER A 12 -9.43 -15.25 -0.67
C SER A 12 -8.93 -14.88 0.72
N VAL A 13 -7.61 -14.82 0.93
CA VAL A 13 -7.02 -14.60 2.25
C VAL A 13 -6.77 -13.12 2.51
N TYR A 14 -6.10 -12.44 1.58
CA TYR A 14 -5.74 -11.03 1.75
C TYR A 14 -6.93 -10.10 1.98
N PRO A 15 -8.09 -10.22 1.31
CA PRO A 15 -9.24 -9.37 1.59
C PRO A 15 -9.71 -9.44 3.04
N VAL A 16 -9.67 -10.61 3.66
CA VAL A 16 -10.05 -10.79 5.08
C VAL A 16 -9.04 -10.08 5.98
N ILE A 17 -7.73 -10.29 5.74
CA ILE A 17 -6.66 -9.61 6.48
C ILE A 17 -6.78 -8.10 6.32
N SER A 18 -6.95 -7.62 5.09
CA SER A 18 -7.11 -6.20 4.78
C SER A 18 -8.35 -5.59 5.45
N LEU A 19 -9.47 -6.31 5.47
CA LEU A 19 -10.69 -5.86 6.15
C LEU A 19 -10.48 -5.74 7.65
N CYS A 20 -9.86 -6.72 8.30
CA CYS A 20 -9.56 -6.69 9.73
C CYS A 20 -8.61 -5.54 10.08
N LEU A 21 -7.50 -5.43 9.35
CA LEU A 21 -6.50 -4.38 9.60
C LEU A 21 -7.05 -2.98 9.31
N SER A 22 -7.80 -2.81 8.24
CA SER A 22 -8.40 -1.52 7.88
C SER A 22 -9.50 -1.12 8.87
N SER A 23 -10.33 -2.07 9.33
CA SER A 23 -11.36 -1.82 10.32
C SER A 23 -10.75 -1.34 11.64
N PHE A 24 -9.71 -2.03 12.12
CA PHE A 24 -8.96 -1.60 13.30
C PHE A 24 -8.29 -0.23 13.07
N SER A 25 -7.63 -0.05 11.95
CA SER A 25 -6.95 1.19 11.59
C SER A 25 -7.92 2.38 11.49
N ARG A 26 -9.20 2.17 11.12
CA ARG A 26 -10.22 3.25 11.03
C ARG A 26 -10.56 3.89 12.36
N LEU A 27 -10.29 3.23 13.49
CA LEU A 27 -10.53 3.79 14.83
C LEU A 27 -9.60 4.98 15.14
N PHE A 28 -8.49 5.10 14.42
CA PHE A 28 -7.47 6.11 14.66
C PHE A 28 -7.41 7.13 13.52
N PRO A 29 -7.22 8.43 13.83
CA PRO A 29 -7.13 9.49 12.83
C PRO A 29 -5.79 9.52 12.08
N PHE A 30 -4.78 8.81 12.58
CA PHE A 30 -3.42 8.73 12.04
C PHE A 30 -3.08 7.33 11.50
N ALA A 31 -1.97 7.23 10.78
CA ALA A 31 -1.47 5.95 10.27
C ALA A 31 -0.81 5.14 11.40
N ILE A 32 -1.45 4.05 11.82
CA ILE A 32 -0.92 3.17 12.88
C ILE A 32 0.40 2.51 12.45
N GLY A 33 0.57 2.26 11.14
CA GLY A 33 1.82 1.71 10.61
C GLY A 33 3.03 2.58 10.94
N ASP A 34 2.89 3.91 10.86
CA ASP A 34 3.96 4.84 11.19
C ASP A 34 4.36 4.73 12.67
N LEU A 35 3.35 4.64 13.56
CA LEU A 35 3.59 4.45 14.99
C LEU A 35 4.27 3.11 15.28
N PHE A 36 3.83 2.04 14.61
CA PHE A 36 4.45 0.72 14.75
C PHE A 36 5.91 0.73 14.30
N ILE A 37 6.23 1.34 13.16
CA ILE A 37 7.61 1.46 12.65
C ILE A 37 8.46 2.24 13.65
N PHE A 38 7.97 3.38 14.13
CA PHE A 38 8.69 4.21 15.09
C PHE A 38 9.00 3.48 16.40
N LEU A 39 7.99 2.83 16.99
CA LEU A 39 8.16 2.04 18.22
C LEU A 39 9.07 0.83 18.00
N SER A 40 9.04 0.21 16.82
CA SER A 40 9.92 -0.90 16.47
C SER A 40 11.39 -0.46 16.39
N ILE A 41 11.66 0.68 15.77
CA ILE A 41 13.03 1.24 15.71
C ILE A 41 13.53 1.54 17.12
N ILE A 42 12.70 2.21 17.94
CA ILE A 42 13.07 2.47 19.35
C ILE A 42 13.32 1.16 20.10
N GLY A 43 12.46 0.16 19.92
CA GLY A 43 12.58 -1.14 20.58
C GLY A 43 13.89 -1.86 20.25
N VAL A 44 14.23 -1.93 18.98
CA VAL A 44 15.49 -2.56 18.49
C VAL A 44 16.74 -1.84 19.00
N ILE A 45 16.67 -0.52 19.21
CA ILE A 45 17.80 0.24 19.79
C ILE A 45 17.82 0.14 21.30
N ALA A 46 16.67 0.26 21.96
CA ALA A 46 16.58 0.31 23.42
C ALA A 46 16.80 -1.05 24.07
N TYR A 47 16.36 -2.15 23.42
CA TYR A 47 16.47 -3.47 24.02
C TYR A 47 17.92 -3.94 24.24
N PRO A 48 18.89 -3.78 23.33
CA PRO A 48 20.30 -4.06 23.59
C PRO A 48 20.86 -3.26 24.78
N ILE A 49 20.52 -1.97 24.87
CA ILE A 49 20.97 -1.09 25.96
C ILE A 49 20.42 -1.62 27.28
N TYR A 50 19.12 -1.87 27.34
CA TYR A 50 18.46 -2.44 28.54
C TYR A 50 19.05 -3.80 28.92
N GLY A 51 19.26 -4.68 27.93
CA GLY A 51 19.85 -6.00 28.13
C GLY A 51 21.26 -5.93 28.74
N ARG A 52 22.06 -4.94 28.31
CA ARG A 52 23.40 -4.70 28.87
C ARG A 52 23.36 -4.18 30.30
N ILE A 53 22.46 -3.27 30.59
CA ILE A 53 22.23 -2.78 31.99
C ILE A 53 21.84 -3.95 32.90
N LYS A 54 21.00 -4.87 32.42
CA LYS A 54 20.59 -6.10 33.12
C LYS A 54 21.64 -7.21 33.09
N LYS A 55 22.87 -6.95 32.60
CA LYS A 55 23.98 -7.90 32.50
C LYS A 55 23.66 -9.17 31.72
N GLN A 56 22.74 -9.08 30.74
CA GLN A 56 22.45 -10.22 29.87
C GLN A 56 23.62 -10.48 28.91
N PRO A 57 23.88 -11.75 28.54
CA PRO A 57 24.93 -12.06 27.56
C PRO A 57 24.52 -11.55 26.18
N TRP A 58 25.48 -11.02 25.42
CA TRP A 58 25.27 -10.48 24.07
C TRP A 58 24.55 -11.47 23.15
N LYS A 59 24.89 -12.73 23.22
CA LYS A 59 24.27 -13.78 22.40
C LYS A 59 22.75 -13.82 22.59
N LYS A 60 22.26 -13.67 23.83
CA LYS A 60 20.82 -13.65 24.13
C LYS A 60 20.15 -12.38 23.59
N ILE A 61 20.83 -11.24 23.67
CA ILE A 61 20.32 -9.96 23.19
C ILE A 61 20.13 -10.00 21.68
N VAL A 62 21.20 -10.37 20.94
CA VAL A 62 21.19 -10.46 19.48
C VAL A 62 20.17 -11.47 18.97
N LEU A 63 20.05 -12.62 19.64
CA LEU A 63 19.06 -13.62 19.26
C LEU A 63 17.63 -13.11 19.42
N ARG A 64 17.33 -12.36 20.46
CA ARG A 64 15.99 -11.79 20.69
C ARG A 64 15.65 -10.67 19.70
N ASP A 65 16.60 -9.78 19.40
CA ASP A 65 16.40 -8.78 18.36
C ASP A 65 16.22 -9.43 16.98
N GLY A 66 17.04 -10.43 16.67
CA GLY A 66 16.91 -11.20 15.43
C GLY A 66 15.55 -11.93 15.34
N GLU A 67 15.09 -12.52 16.43
CA GLU A 67 13.75 -13.15 16.51
C GLU A 67 12.64 -12.12 16.25
N TYR A 68 12.73 -10.93 16.86
CA TYR A 68 11.76 -9.87 16.65
C TYR A 68 11.74 -9.38 15.18
N LEU A 69 12.90 -9.13 14.58
CA LEU A 69 12.99 -8.73 13.18
C LEU A 69 12.48 -9.82 12.23
N LEU A 70 12.72 -11.09 12.57
CA LEU A 70 12.19 -12.22 11.81
C LEU A 70 10.66 -12.27 11.87
N TRP A 71 10.06 -11.99 13.03
CA TRP A 71 8.62 -11.90 13.16
C TRP A 71 8.03 -10.75 12.35
N ILE A 72 8.67 -9.57 12.30
CA ILE A 72 8.26 -8.46 11.43
C ILE A 72 8.30 -8.91 9.96
N TYR A 73 9.37 -9.60 9.55
CA TYR A 73 9.51 -10.11 8.18
C TYR A 73 8.41 -11.10 7.82
N VAL A 74 8.17 -12.10 8.68
CA VAL A 74 7.10 -13.10 8.48
C VAL A 74 5.74 -12.41 8.42
N TRP A 75 5.47 -11.47 9.33
CA TRP A 75 4.23 -10.70 9.33
C TRP A 75 4.04 -9.90 8.05
N PHE A 76 5.09 -9.22 7.58
CA PHE A 76 5.04 -8.49 6.30
C PHE A 76 4.67 -9.40 5.13
N TYR A 77 5.29 -10.56 5.04
CA TYR A 77 4.97 -11.52 3.99
C TYR A 77 3.54 -12.06 4.09
N LEU A 78 3.09 -12.40 5.28
CA LEU A 78 1.71 -12.88 5.50
C LEU A 78 0.66 -11.78 5.30
N ALA A 79 0.97 -10.55 5.69
CA ALA A 79 0.01 -9.46 5.57
C ALA A 79 -0.02 -8.82 4.17
N TRP A 80 1.08 -8.85 3.43
CA TRP A 80 1.16 -8.16 2.13
C TRP A 80 2.09 -8.81 1.10
N GLY A 81 3.26 -9.31 1.52
CA GLY A 81 4.32 -9.76 0.61
C GLY A 81 3.88 -10.83 -0.38
N LEU A 82 2.99 -11.74 0.03
CA LEU A 82 2.45 -12.78 -0.84
C LEU A 82 1.62 -12.24 -2.02
N ASN A 83 1.14 -11.00 -1.94
CA ASN A 83 0.46 -10.36 -3.08
C ASN A 83 1.39 -10.12 -4.28
N TYR A 84 2.70 -10.05 -4.08
CA TYR A 84 3.65 -9.96 -5.19
C TYR A 84 3.71 -11.21 -6.07
N SER A 85 3.18 -12.33 -5.58
CA SER A 85 3.11 -13.60 -6.33
C SER A 85 1.85 -13.75 -7.19
N GLN A 86 1.01 -12.70 -7.29
CA GLN A 86 -0.17 -12.70 -8.14
C GLN A 86 0.19 -12.74 -9.62
N LYS A 87 -0.79 -13.08 -10.44
CA LYS A 87 -0.71 -12.89 -11.89
C LYS A 87 -0.49 -11.42 -12.23
N ASN A 88 0.32 -11.17 -13.24
CA ASN A 88 0.55 -9.81 -13.71
C ASN A 88 -0.73 -9.21 -14.33
N PHE A 89 -0.70 -7.92 -14.60
CA PHE A 89 -1.84 -7.18 -15.16
C PHE A 89 -2.35 -7.80 -16.47
N TYR A 90 -1.46 -8.13 -17.40
CA TYR A 90 -1.80 -8.67 -18.72
C TYR A 90 -2.43 -10.06 -18.63
N GLU A 91 -1.91 -10.93 -17.76
CA GLU A 91 -2.47 -12.26 -17.51
C GLU A 91 -3.87 -12.21 -16.89
N ARG A 92 -4.14 -11.16 -16.09
CA ARG A 92 -5.39 -11.00 -15.37
C ARG A 92 -6.49 -10.37 -16.21
N THR A 93 -6.14 -9.38 -17.03
CA THR A 93 -7.07 -8.65 -17.90
C THR A 93 -7.24 -9.29 -19.27
N HIS A 94 -6.41 -10.30 -19.58
CA HIS A 94 -6.34 -10.92 -20.91
C HIS A 94 -6.02 -9.92 -22.06
N ILE A 95 -5.46 -8.75 -21.70
CA ILE A 95 -4.97 -7.77 -22.67
C ILE A 95 -3.61 -8.24 -23.17
N PRO A 96 -3.40 -8.41 -24.48
CA PRO A 96 -2.10 -8.83 -24.99
C PRO A 96 -1.03 -7.77 -24.72
N TYR A 97 0.11 -8.20 -24.23
CA TYR A 97 1.27 -7.31 -24.12
C TYR A 97 1.77 -6.94 -25.50
N VAL A 98 1.79 -5.65 -25.80
CA VAL A 98 2.37 -5.11 -27.02
C VAL A 98 3.58 -4.27 -26.66
N ALA A 99 4.76 -4.64 -27.18
CA ALA A 99 5.95 -3.84 -27.00
C ALA A 99 5.76 -2.48 -27.68
N TYR A 100 6.03 -1.43 -26.94
CA TYR A 100 5.97 -0.06 -27.48
C TYR A 100 7.28 0.32 -28.17
N THR A 101 7.18 1.12 -29.23
CA THR A 101 8.32 1.84 -29.82
C THR A 101 8.39 3.24 -29.22
N PRO A 102 9.57 3.91 -29.19
CA PRO A 102 9.70 5.27 -28.69
C PRO A 102 8.67 6.25 -29.30
N ASP A 103 8.41 6.14 -30.61
CA ASP A 103 7.45 7.02 -31.29
C ASP A 103 6.01 6.79 -30.85
N LYS A 104 5.60 5.54 -30.67
CA LYS A 104 4.27 5.20 -30.16
C LYS A 104 4.11 5.66 -28.71
N PHE A 105 5.16 5.53 -27.91
CA PHE A 105 5.14 6.02 -26.52
C PHE A 105 5.02 7.54 -26.47
N LYS A 106 5.77 8.27 -27.33
CA LYS A 106 5.69 9.73 -27.44
C LYS A 106 4.28 10.17 -27.84
N ALA A 107 3.70 9.56 -28.88
CA ALA A 107 2.34 9.88 -29.31
C ALA A 107 1.30 9.63 -28.18
N PHE A 108 1.43 8.53 -27.46
CA PHE A 108 0.58 8.24 -26.29
C PHE A 108 0.71 9.31 -25.21
N VAL A 109 1.94 9.72 -24.87
CA VAL A 109 2.18 10.75 -23.84
C VAL A 109 1.59 12.10 -24.26
N GLU A 110 1.76 12.51 -25.52
CA GLU A 110 1.20 13.75 -26.04
C GLU A 110 -0.33 13.76 -25.97
N GLU A 111 -0.96 12.65 -26.36
CA GLU A 111 -2.42 12.49 -26.27
C GLU A 111 -2.90 12.47 -24.81
N TYR A 112 -2.21 11.76 -23.94
CA TYR A 112 -2.53 11.71 -22.52
C TYR A 112 -2.45 13.11 -21.88
N ILE A 113 -1.40 13.87 -22.15
CA ILE A 113 -1.24 15.26 -21.65
C ILE A 113 -2.37 16.15 -22.17
N ARG A 114 -2.75 16.00 -23.45
CA ARG A 114 -3.88 16.76 -24.02
C ARG A 114 -5.18 16.44 -23.28
N HIS A 115 -5.48 15.16 -23.03
CA HIS A 115 -6.66 14.75 -22.26
C HIS A 115 -6.62 15.27 -20.82
N LEU A 116 -5.45 15.22 -20.19
CA LEU A 116 -5.26 15.73 -18.82
C LEU A 116 -5.53 17.23 -18.76
N ASN A 117 -4.98 18.02 -19.69
CA ASN A 117 -5.20 19.45 -19.77
C ASN A 117 -6.66 19.82 -20.04
N ASN A 118 -7.33 19.06 -20.93
CA ASN A 118 -8.76 19.28 -21.22
C ASN A 118 -9.68 18.91 -20.05
N SER A 119 -9.21 18.03 -19.18
CA SER A 119 -9.93 17.63 -17.96
C SER A 119 -9.63 18.52 -16.75
N TYR A 120 -8.75 19.51 -16.91
CA TYR A 120 -8.39 20.41 -15.83
C TYR A 120 -9.58 21.27 -15.41
N VAL A 121 -9.89 21.21 -14.12
CA VAL A 121 -10.90 22.07 -13.50
C VAL A 121 -10.24 22.83 -12.35
N PRO A 122 -10.32 24.17 -12.31
CA PRO A 122 -9.79 24.93 -11.19
C PRO A 122 -10.53 24.55 -9.90
N ILE A 123 -9.80 24.05 -8.90
CA ILE A 123 -10.36 23.58 -7.64
C ILE A 123 -10.27 24.72 -6.63
N THR A 124 -11.42 25.26 -6.23
CA THR A 124 -11.52 26.31 -5.19
C THR A 124 -11.66 25.75 -3.77
N GLY A 125 -11.98 24.46 -3.65
CA GLY A 125 -12.06 23.74 -2.38
C GLY A 125 -12.15 22.24 -2.61
N ILE A 126 -11.55 21.46 -1.71
CA ILE A 126 -11.58 19.99 -1.78
C ILE A 126 -12.39 19.44 -0.62
N ASP A 127 -13.57 18.89 -0.92
CA ASP A 127 -14.26 17.99 0.00
C ASP A 127 -13.66 16.59 -0.10
N LYS A 128 -12.80 16.24 0.86
CA LYS A 128 -12.12 14.94 0.93
C LYS A 128 -13.09 13.76 0.95
N ASN A 129 -14.24 13.92 1.59
CA ASN A 129 -15.23 12.85 1.68
C ASN A 129 -15.88 12.59 0.31
N ARG A 130 -16.15 13.65 -0.44
CA ARG A 130 -16.68 13.55 -1.80
C ARG A 130 -15.67 12.90 -2.73
N VAL A 131 -14.42 13.32 -2.69
CA VAL A 131 -13.32 12.71 -3.48
C VAL A 131 -13.19 11.22 -3.18
N CYS A 132 -13.20 10.83 -1.90
CA CYS A 132 -13.13 9.41 -1.53
C CYS A 132 -14.32 8.60 -2.05
N LYS A 133 -15.53 9.15 -2.00
CA LYS A 133 -16.75 8.47 -2.52
C LYS A 133 -16.68 8.31 -4.05
N GLU A 134 -16.31 9.34 -4.77
CA GLU A 134 -16.19 9.27 -6.24
C GLU A 134 -15.07 8.32 -6.67
N ALA A 135 -13.94 8.30 -5.96
CA ALA A 135 -12.87 7.33 -6.21
C ALA A 135 -13.35 5.88 -6.05
N VAL A 136 -14.08 5.57 -4.97
CA VAL A 136 -14.67 4.23 -4.76
C VAL A 136 -15.63 3.87 -5.88
N LYS A 137 -16.46 4.82 -6.32
CA LYS A 137 -17.39 4.65 -7.43
C LYS A 137 -16.69 4.35 -8.74
N GLY A 138 -15.61 5.13 -9.05
CA GLY A 138 -14.76 4.87 -10.21
C GLY A 138 -14.13 3.47 -10.16
N TYR A 139 -13.58 3.07 -9.02
CA TYR A 139 -13.04 1.71 -8.84
C TYR A 139 -14.08 0.62 -9.07
N LYS A 140 -15.31 0.79 -8.58
CA LYS A 140 -16.39 -0.17 -8.81
C LYS A 140 -16.76 -0.31 -10.28
N GLN A 141 -16.72 0.79 -11.04
CA GLN A 141 -17.03 0.79 -12.47
C GLN A 141 -16.00 0.05 -13.32
N ILE A 142 -14.70 0.18 -12.98
CA ILE A 142 -13.62 -0.40 -13.77
C ILE A 142 -13.13 -1.75 -13.23
N SER A 143 -13.56 -2.15 -12.03
CA SER A 143 -13.03 -3.34 -11.35
C SER A 143 -13.19 -4.63 -12.15
N ASP A 144 -14.34 -4.81 -12.79
CA ASP A 144 -14.63 -6.02 -13.57
C ASP A 144 -13.80 -6.06 -14.88
N THR A 145 -13.65 -4.90 -15.54
CA THR A 145 -12.85 -4.77 -16.76
C THR A 145 -11.36 -5.01 -16.51
N LEU A 146 -10.85 -4.51 -15.40
CA LEU A 146 -9.42 -4.62 -15.05
C LEU A 146 -9.09 -5.83 -14.18
N GLY A 147 -10.08 -6.68 -13.84
CA GLY A 147 -9.88 -7.81 -12.96
C GLY A 147 -9.37 -7.42 -11.57
N ILE A 148 -9.70 -6.20 -11.10
CA ILE A 148 -9.30 -5.67 -9.81
C ILE A 148 -10.33 -6.07 -8.76
N HIS A 149 -9.85 -6.43 -7.57
CA HIS A 149 -10.74 -6.72 -6.46
C HIS A 149 -11.45 -5.45 -5.98
N ARG A 150 -12.77 -5.52 -5.79
CA ARG A 150 -13.55 -4.38 -5.28
C ARG A 150 -13.16 -4.06 -3.85
N PRO A 151 -13.01 -2.78 -3.48
CA PRO A 151 -12.71 -2.42 -2.10
C PRO A 151 -13.84 -2.88 -1.17
N PRO A 152 -13.51 -3.43 0.02
CA PRO A 152 -14.50 -4.00 0.94
C PRO A 152 -15.34 -2.93 1.66
N TYR A 153 -15.09 -1.65 1.45
CA TYR A 153 -15.77 -0.53 2.10
C TYR A 153 -16.10 0.60 1.12
N ASP A 154 -17.21 1.28 1.35
CA ASP A 154 -17.71 2.33 0.48
C ASP A 154 -17.17 3.74 0.79
N SER A 155 -16.45 3.90 1.88
CA SER A 155 -15.95 5.20 2.33
C SER A 155 -14.56 5.08 2.97
N PRO A 156 -13.49 5.11 2.18
CA PRO A 156 -12.14 5.20 2.72
C PRO A 156 -11.96 6.53 3.45
N ARG A 157 -11.22 6.52 4.57
CA ARG A 157 -10.86 7.73 5.32
C ARG A 157 -9.44 8.14 4.98
N ALA A 158 -9.26 9.41 4.60
CA ALA A 158 -7.92 10.00 4.53
C ALA A 158 -7.33 10.07 5.94
N LYS A 159 -6.08 9.63 6.10
CA LYS A 159 -5.35 9.63 7.36
C LYS A 159 -4.19 10.60 7.32
N THR A 160 -3.86 11.17 8.47
CA THR A 160 -2.64 11.96 8.63
C THR A 160 -1.46 11.01 8.76
N MET A 161 -0.43 11.21 7.94
CA MET A 161 0.87 10.57 8.11
C MET A 161 1.65 11.31 9.18
N LEU A 162 2.24 10.58 10.13
CA LEU A 162 2.99 11.16 11.25
C LEU A 162 4.43 11.52 10.84
N PHE A 163 5.06 10.71 10.00
CA PHE A 163 6.49 10.80 9.71
C PHE A 163 6.85 10.90 8.23
N THR A 164 5.90 10.81 7.32
CA THR A 164 6.14 10.90 5.88
C THR A 164 5.28 11.98 5.21
N PRO A 165 5.53 13.26 5.44
CA PRO A 165 4.77 14.33 4.79
C PRO A 165 5.07 14.50 3.30
N VAL A 166 5.95 13.67 2.72
CA VAL A 166 6.68 13.95 1.48
C VAL A 166 5.88 13.73 0.20
N SER A 167 4.87 12.88 0.18
CA SER A 167 4.26 12.45 -1.08
C SER A 167 3.35 13.46 -1.75
N TYR A 168 2.86 14.46 -1.04
CA TYR A 168 1.82 15.37 -1.56
C TYR A 168 2.29 16.79 -1.83
N THR A 169 3.48 17.18 -1.40
CA THR A 169 4.03 18.53 -1.63
C THR A 169 4.41 18.73 -3.09
N HIS A 170 4.86 17.71 -3.81
CA HIS A 170 5.20 17.82 -5.23
C HIS A 170 3.99 17.97 -6.15
N LEU A 171 2.82 17.48 -5.76
CA LEU A 171 1.58 17.71 -6.51
C LEU A 171 0.96 19.11 -6.30
N ARG A 172 1.45 19.87 -5.33
CA ARG A 172 1.02 21.25 -5.07
C ARG A 172 1.91 22.31 -5.71
N ALA A 173 3.06 21.95 -6.25
CA ALA A 173 4.06 22.89 -6.76
C ALA A 173 3.96 23.15 -8.27
N HIS A 174 2.96 22.58 -8.95
CA HIS A 174 2.72 22.82 -10.37
C HIS A 174 1.27 23.16 -10.65
#